data_4264d36b5e3d0daef7e8ba7b02f03fb0
#
_entry.id   4264d36b5e3d0daef7e8ba7b02f03fb0
#
_cell.length_a   1.000
_cell.length_b   1.000
_cell.length_c   1.000
_cell.angle_alpha   90.00
_cell.angle_beta   90.00
_cell.angle_gamma   90.00
#
_symmetry.space_group_name_H-M   'P 1'
#
loop_
_entity.id
_entity.type
_entity.pdbx_description
1 polymer ?
#
loop_
_entity_poly.entity_id
_entity_poly.type
_entity_poly.pdbx_seq_one_letter_code
_entity_poly.pdbx_strand_id
1 'polypeptide(L)'
;MYDETTLRAAPLTEAVEQSRRLVARTMRAWNMSAGEEPVTAIVAELVANAVTHAATPFELRLVRGEGHVRVEVRDRDHRLPVLRDLQPLSDGGRGMFLVDCYARSWGAEPAPDGGKLVWAEIDVAPRAAIAG
;
A
#
# COMPACT_ATOMS: atom_id res chain seq x y z
N MET A 1 -0.59 6.16 -21.13
CA MET A 1 -0.22 5.93 -19.72
C MET A 1 -1.17 4.95 -19.09
N TYR A 2 -0.65 4.02 -18.34
CA TYR A 2 -1.48 3.03 -17.68
C TYR A 2 -2.09 3.59 -16.41
N ASP A 3 -3.30 3.14 -16.09
CA ASP A 3 -3.98 3.53 -14.87
C ASP A 3 -3.65 2.59 -13.70
N GLU A 4 -2.80 1.61 -13.93
CA GLU A 4 -2.36 0.70 -12.88
C GLU A 4 -0.96 0.19 -13.16
N THR A 5 -0.28 -0.22 -12.09
CA THR A 5 1.00 -0.88 -12.19
C THR A 5 1.10 -1.95 -11.10
N THR A 6 1.87 -2.99 -11.36
CA THR A 6 1.96 -4.15 -10.50
C THR A 6 3.42 -4.55 -10.31
N LEU A 7 3.76 -4.92 -9.07
CA LEU A 7 5.04 -5.53 -8.71
C LEU A 7 4.77 -6.85 -8.02
N ARG A 8 5.36 -7.93 -8.53
CA ARG A 8 5.34 -9.23 -7.87
C ARG A 8 6.71 -9.47 -7.28
N ALA A 9 6.76 -9.88 -6.02
CA ALA A 9 8.03 -10.02 -5.33
C ALA A 9 8.00 -11.15 -4.32
N ALA A 10 9.20 -11.70 -4.07
CA ALA A 10 9.42 -12.62 -2.97
C ALA A 10 9.40 -11.86 -1.64
N PRO A 11 9.13 -12.56 -0.50
CA PRO A 11 9.04 -11.90 0.80
C PRO A 11 10.42 -11.61 1.39
N LEU A 12 11.17 -10.78 0.72
CA LEU A 12 12.52 -10.37 1.10
C LEU A 12 12.53 -8.89 1.46
N THR A 13 13.48 -8.49 2.31
CA THR A 13 13.57 -7.09 2.74
C THR A 13 13.78 -6.13 1.57
N GLU A 14 14.45 -6.58 0.51
CA GLU A 14 14.66 -5.79 -0.69
C GLU A 14 13.35 -5.39 -1.35
N ALA A 15 12.28 -6.14 -1.12
CA ALA A 15 10.98 -5.83 -1.71
C ALA A 15 10.42 -4.50 -1.22
N VAL A 16 10.73 -4.10 0.02
CA VAL A 16 10.28 -2.82 0.53
C VAL A 16 10.89 -1.67 -0.28
N GLU A 17 12.19 -1.75 -0.53
CA GLU A 17 12.86 -0.72 -1.32
C GLU A 17 12.41 -0.72 -2.78
N GLN A 18 12.22 -1.89 -3.36
CA GLN A 18 11.68 -2.00 -4.72
C GLN A 18 10.30 -1.35 -4.81
N SER A 19 9.48 -1.55 -3.80
CA SER A 19 8.14 -0.97 -3.74
C SER A 19 8.19 0.56 -3.65
N ARG A 20 9.10 1.09 -2.86
CA ARG A 20 9.27 2.55 -2.75
C ARG A 20 9.66 3.17 -4.08
N ARG A 21 10.57 2.52 -4.81
CA ARG A 21 10.97 3.00 -6.13
C ARG A 21 9.82 2.96 -7.12
N LEU A 22 9.00 1.92 -7.05
CA LEU A 22 7.82 1.82 -7.90
C LEU A 22 6.87 2.98 -7.63
N VAL A 23 6.61 3.29 -6.37
CA VAL A 23 5.73 4.40 -6.00
C VAL A 23 6.27 5.71 -6.57
N ALA A 24 7.56 5.99 -6.38
CA ALA A 24 8.15 7.23 -6.85
C ALA A 24 7.99 7.40 -8.36
N ARG A 25 8.30 6.36 -9.13
CA ARG A 25 8.17 6.41 -10.60
C ARG A 25 6.72 6.56 -11.02
N THR A 26 5.84 5.81 -10.38
CA THR A 26 4.42 5.78 -10.75
C THR A 26 3.74 7.11 -10.45
N MET A 27 3.98 7.66 -9.27
CA MET A 27 3.35 8.92 -8.88
C MET A 27 3.80 10.06 -9.78
N ARG A 28 5.07 10.05 -10.21
CA ARG A 28 5.57 11.03 -11.17
C ARG A 28 4.93 10.85 -12.54
N ALA A 29 4.83 9.61 -13.00
CA ALA A 29 4.23 9.30 -14.29
C ALA A 29 2.75 9.71 -14.32
N TRP A 30 2.07 9.60 -13.20
CA TRP A 30 0.67 9.99 -13.09
C TRP A 30 0.47 11.46 -12.78
N ASN A 31 1.56 12.21 -12.60
CA ASN A 31 1.52 13.62 -12.21
C ASN A 31 0.79 13.81 -10.86
N MET A 32 1.06 12.91 -9.94
CA MET A 32 0.48 12.91 -8.61
C MET A 32 1.56 12.99 -7.52
N SER A 33 2.64 13.72 -7.78
CA SER A 33 3.78 13.80 -6.86
C SER A 33 3.42 14.33 -5.48
N ALA A 34 2.35 15.13 -5.39
CA ALA A 34 1.88 15.61 -4.09
C ALA A 34 1.47 14.48 -3.14
N GLY A 35 1.08 13.33 -3.69
CA GLY A 35 0.71 12.17 -2.89
C GLY A 35 1.83 11.16 -2.68
N GLU A 36 3.04 11.44 -3.18
CA GLU A 36 4.11 10.47 -3.14
C GLU A 36 4.45 10.04 -1.70
N GLU A 37 4.56 11.00 -0.79
CA GLU A 37 4.94 10.71 0.59
C GLU A 37 3.93 9.83 1.32
N PRO A 38 2.63 10.18 1.40
CA PRO A 38 1.68 9.32 2.08
C PRO A 38 1.49 7.97 1.39
N VAL A 39 1.51 7.90 0.07
CA VAL A 39 1.41 6.64 -0.65
C VAL A 39 2.62 5.76 -0.35
N THR A 40 3.83 6.34 -0.35
CA THR A 40 5.05 5.60 -0.01
C THR A 40 4.98 5.03 1.41
N ALA A 41 4.52 5.83 2.37
CA ALA A 41 4.41 5.37 3.76
C ALA A 41 3.48 4.16 3.86
N ILE A 42 2.32 4.22 3.23
CA ILE A 42 1.34 3.13 3.27
C ILE A 42 1.88 1.90 2.55
N VAL A 43 2.45 2.06 1.36
CA VAL A 43 3.00 0.93 0.61
C VAL A 43 4.11 0.26 1.41
N ALA A 44 5.01 1.03 1.99
CA ALA A 44 6.11 0.45 2.78
C ALA A 44 5.59 -0.39 3.93
N GLU A 45 4.54 0.07 4.61
CA GLU A 45 3.98 -0.67 5.75
C GLU A 45 3.23 -1.92 5.31
N LEU A 46 2.43 -1.85 4.25
CA LEU A 46 1.71 -3.02 3.77
C LEU A 46 2.67 -4.07 3.21
N VAL A 47 3.72 -3.65 2.51
CA VAL A 47 4.73 -4.56 1.99
C VAL A 47 5.56 -5.15 3.13
N ALA A 48 5.94 -4.34 4.11
CA ALA A 48 6.67 -4.84 5.28
C ALA A 48 5.86 -5.89 6.03
N ASN A 49 4.54 -5.70 6.15
CA ASN A 49 3.67 -6.68 6.75
C ASN A 49 3.64 -7.99 5.96
N ALA A 50 3.59 -7.91 4.63
CA ALA A 50 3.63 -9.11 3.80
C ALA A 50 4.95 -9.85 3.95
N VAL A 51 6.07 -9.12 4.01
CA VAL A 51 7.40 -9.72 4.19
C VAL A 51 7.55 -10.35 5.57
N THR A 52 7.13 -9.64 6.61
CA THR A 52 7.39 -10.04 8.00
C THR A 52 6.39 -11.06 8.51
N HIS A 53 5.12 -10.83 8.26
CA HIS A 53 4.04 -11.62 8.87
C HIS A 53 3.52 -12.72 7.96
N ALA A 54 3.29 -12.42 6.70
CA ALA A 54 2.83 -13.42 5.77
C ALA A 54 3.95 -14.37 5.35
N ALA A 55 5.13 -13.81 5.11
CA ALA A 55 6.31 -14.57 4.66
C ALA A 55 6.02 -15.38 3.39
N THR A 56 5.16 -14.88 2.53
CA THR A 56 4.83 -15.49 1.24
C THR A 56 5.11 -14.49 0.12
N PRO A 57 5.28 -14.95 -1.12
CA PRO A 57 5.30 -14.03 -2.24
C PRO A 57 4.05 -13.16 -2.24
N PHE A 58 4.19 -11.95 -2.72
CA PHE A 58 3.08 -11.01 -2.72
C PHE A 58 3.03 -10.23 -4.03
N GLU A 59 1.89 -9.59 -4.26
CA GLU A 59 1.69 -8.72 -5.41
C GLU A 59 1.25 -7.35 -4.89
N LEU A 60 1.99 -6.32 -5.27
CA LEU A 60 1.63 -4.93 -4.99
C LEU A 60 1.04 -4.33 -6.25
N ARG A 61 -0.12 -3.73 -6.13
CA ARG A 61 -0.79 -3.07 -7.24
C ARG A 61 -1.15 -1.65 -6.85
N LEU A 62 -0.80 -0.70 -7.72
CA LEU A 62 -1.20 0.70 -7.59
C LEU A 62 -2.20 1.00 -8.68
N VAL A 63 -3.34 1.57 -8.31
CA VAL A 63 -4.41 1.90 -9.25
C VAL A 63 -4.74 3.38 -9.10
N ARG A 64 -4.70 4.10 -10.23
CA ARG A 64 -5.03 5.51 -10.23
C ARG A 64 -6.54 5.68 -10.32
N GLY A 65 -7.10 6.42 -9.37
CA GLY A 65 -8.46 6.89 -9.44
C GLY A 65 -8.49 8.39 -9.67
N GLU A 66 -9.68 8.94 -9.69
CA GLU A 66 -9.86 10.38 -9.84
C GLU A 66 -9.57 11.06 -8.50
N GLY A 67 -8.41 11.72 -8.42
CA GLY A 67 -7.99 12.41 -7.21
C GLY A 67 -7.52 11.50 -6.09
N HIS A 68 -7.33 10.21 -6.37
CA HIS A 68 -6.84 9.29 -5.34
C HIS A 68 -6.05 8.15 -5.96
N VAL A 69 -5.32 7.44 -5.11
CA VAL A 69 -4.60 6.23 -5.48
C VAL A 69 -5.09 5.11 -4.59
N ARG A 70 -5.35 3.95 -5.19
CA ARG A 70 -5.65 2.74 -4.45
C ARG A 70 -4.42 1.85 -4.44
N VAL A 71 -4.02 1.43 -3.26
CA VAL A 71 -2.92 0.50 -3.04
C VAL A 71 -3.51 -0.85 -2.66
N GLU A 72 -3.04 -1.92 -3.30
CA GLU A 72 -3.46 -3.28 -2.98
C GLU A 72 -2.23 -4.14 -2.79
N VAL A 73 -2.20 -4.90 -1.70
CA VAL A 73 -1.16 -5.91 -1.48
C VAL A 73 -1.85 -7.24 -1.27
N ARG A 74 -1.55 -8.19 -2.16
CA ARG A 74 -2.13 -9.52 -2.12
C ARG A 74 -1.03 -10.52 -1.79
N ASP A 75 -1.25 -11.34 -0.78
CA ASP A 75 -0.35 -12.41 -0.39
C ASP A 75 -1.11 -13.72 -0.24
N ARG A 76 -0.41 -14.77 0.19
CA ARG A 76 -1.00 -16.11 0.29
C ARG A 76 -1.37 -16.49 1.72
N ASP A 77 -1.15 -15.60 2.67
CA ASP A 77 -1.50 -15.84 4.06
C ASP A 77 -2.97 -15.54 4.27
N HIS A 78 -3.71 -16.50 4.80
CA HIS A 78 -5.14 -16.35 5.03
C HIS A 78 -5.48 -15.54 6.28
N ARG A 79 -4.50 -15.27 7.14
CA ARG A 79 -4.73 -14.51 8.37
C ARG A 79 -4.88 -13.02 8.06
N LEU A 80 -6.01 -12.46 8.45
CA LEU A 80 -6.28 -11.04 8.22
C LEU A 80 -5.66 -10.19 9.32
N PRO A 81 -5.26 -8.94 9.00
CA PRO A 81 -4.84 -7.99 10.04
C PRO A 81 -5.95 -7.78 11.04
N VAL A 82 -5.59 -7.60 12.30
CA VAL A 82 -6.57 -7.34 13.36
C VAL A 82 -6.30 -5.96 13.96
N LEU A 83 -7.34 -5.40 14.59
CA LEU A 83 -7.25 -4.04 15.12
C LEU A 83 -6.13 -3.85 16.16
N ARG A 84 -5.78 -4.89 16.89
CA ARG A 84 -4.68 -4.79 17.86
C ARG A 84 -3.35 -4.48 17.19
N ASP A 85 -3.23 -4.76 15.89
CA ASP A 85 -2.03 -4.44 15.12
C ASP A 85 -1.90 -2.94 14.90
N LEU A 86 -2.95 -2.18 15.21
CA LEU A 86 -2.92 -0.71 15.16
C LEU A 86 -2.32 -0.09 16.42
N GLN A 87 -2.05 -0.90 17.45
CA GLN A 87 -1.51 -0.38 18.70
C GLN A 87 -0.06 0.08 18.50
N PRO A 88 0.24 1.37 18.76
CA PRO A 88 1.57 1.92 18.47
C PRO A 88 2.70 1.25 19.25
N LEU A 89 2.39 0.63 20.38
CA LEU A 89 3.41 0.04 21.25
C LEU A 89 3.68 -1.42 20.95
N SER A 90 2.91 -2.06 20.08
CA SER A 90 3.13 -3.46 19.76
C SER A 90 4.03 -3.58 18.53
N ASP A 91 4.84 -4.64 18.52
CA ASP A 91 5.70 -4.92 17.38
C ASP A 91 4.85 -5.16 16.14
N GLY A 92 5.15 -4.44 15.07
CA GLY A 92 4.44 -4.57 13.81
C GLY A 92 3.08 -3.90 13.77
N GLY A 93 2.57 -3.42 14.92
CA GLY A 93 1.28 -2.76 14.96
C GLY A 93 1.30 -1.36 14.36
N ARG A 94 2.47 -0.76 14.24
CA ARG A 94 2.59 0.60 13.71
C ARG A 94 2.19 0.71 12.26
N GLY A 95 2.36 -0.36 11.49
CA GLY A 95 2.04 -0.33 10.08
C GLY A 95 0.57 -0.02 9.84
N MET A 96 -0.31 -0.74 10.51
CA MET A 96 -1.74 -0.49 10.33
C MET A 96 -2.16 0.84 10.94
N PHE A 97 -1.50 1.29 11.99
CA PHE A 97 -1.74 2.61 12.56
C PHE A 97 -1.46 3.70 11.53
N LEU A 98 -0.33 3.62 10.82
CA LEU A 98 0.00 4.58 9.77
C LEU A 98 -0.99 4.53 8.61
N VAL A 99 -1.41 3.33 8.22
CA VAL A 99 -2.42 3.18 7.17
C VAL A 99 -3.71 3.88 7.59
N ASP A 100 -4.15 3.66 8.82
CA ASP A 100 -5.37 4.28 9.33
C ASP A 100 -5.26 5.81 9.36
N CYS A 101 -4.07 6.34 9.67
CA CYS A 101 -3.85 7.78 9.71
C CYS A 101 -3.85 8.43 8.33
N TYR A 102 -3.28 7.78 7.33
CA TYR A 102 -3.07 8.38 6.01
C TYR A 102 -4.13 8.00 5.00
N ALA A 103 -4.77 6.85 5.14
CA ALA A 103 -5.74 6.38 4.18
C ALA A 103 -7.09 7.04 4.41
N ARG A 104 -7.77 7.37 3.30
CA ARG A 104 -9.17 7.77 3.36
C ARG A 104 -10.03 6.60 3.82
N SER A 105 -9.72 5.41 3.33
CA SER A 105 -10.35 4.16 3.73
C SER A 105 -9.36 3.03 3.49
N TRP A 106 -9.52 1.94 4.22
CA TRP A 106 -8.72 0.74 4.02
C TRP A 106 -9.50 -0.48 4.50
N GLY A 107 -9.08 -1.63 4.04
CA GLY A 107 -9.71 -2.87 4.46
C GLY A 107 -8.83 -4.06 4.14
N ALA A 108 -9.28 -5.22 4.60
CA ALA A 108 -8.63 -6.49 4.33
C ALA A 108 -9.71 -7.53 4.13
N GLU A 109 -9.49 -8.40 3.15
CA GLU A 109 -10.48 -9.43 2.84
C GLU A 109 -9.78 -10.70 2.35
N PRO A 110 -10.41 -11.86 2.52
CA PRO A 110 -9.88 -13.09 1.95
C PRO A 110 -9.87 -12.99 0.43
N ALA A 111 -8.78 -13.49 -0.18
CA ALA A 111 -8.70 -13.57 -1.63
C ALA A 111 -9.30 -14.90 -2.10
N PRO A 112 -9.81 -14.97 -3.34
CA PRO A 112 -10.45 -16.21 -3.83
C PRO A 112 -9.54 -17.43 -3.84
N ASP A 113 -8.23 -17.23 -3.93
CA ASP A 113 -7.25 -18.32 -3.99
C ASP A 113 -6.76 -18.77 -2.60
N GLY A 114 -7.39 -18.30 -1.53
CA GLY A 114 -7.04 -18.69 -0.17
C GLY A 114 -6.09 -17.77 0.55
N GLY A 115 -5.56 -16.74 -0.13
CA GLY A 115 -4.75 -15.72 0.49
C GLY A 115 -5.59 -14.57 1.01
N LYS A 116 -4.98 -13.38 1.08
CA LYS A 116 -5.72 -12.18 1.47
C LYS A 116 -5.32 -10.99 0.60
N LEU A 117 -6.21 -10.03 0.56
CA LEU A 117 -5.99 -8.74 -0.07
C LEU A 117 -6.13 -7.67 0.99
N VAL A 118 -5.09 -6.85 1.16
CA VAL A 118 -5.14 -5.66 2.00
C VAL A 118 -5.09 -4.46 1.06
N TRP A 119 -5.99 -3.51 1.26
CA TRP A 119 -6.07 -2.36 0.36
C TRP A 119 -6.22 -1.06 1.14
N ALA A 120 -5.83 0.03 0.50
CA ALA A 120 -6.00 1.38 1.06
C ALA A 120 -6.24 2.35 -0.08
N GLU A 121 -7.07 3.35 0.17
CA GLU A 121 -7.29 4.46 -0.76
C GLU A 121 -6.80 5.74 -0.13
N ILE A 122 -5.97 6.47 -0.88
CA ILE A 122 -5.30 7.67 -0.39
C ILE A 122 -5.68 8.83 -1.29
N ASP A 123 -6.24 9.89 -0.71
CA ASP A 123 -6.55 11.10 -1.46
C ASP A 123 -5.25 11.81 -1.83
N VAL A 124 -5.18 12.25 -3.07
CA VAL A 124 -4.06 13.01 -3.60
C VAL A 124 -4.58 14.33 -4.11
N ALA A 125 -4.11 15.42 -3.54
CA ALA A 125 -4.56 16.74 -3.96
C ALA A 125 -4.12 16.99 -5.40
N PRO A 126 -5.03 17.36 -6.31
CA PRO A 126 -4.65 17.74 -7.66
C PRO A 126 -3.78 19.00 -7.65
N ARG A 127 -2.74 19.03 -8.49
CA ARG A 127 -1.88 20.19 -8.57
C ARG A 127 -2.66 21.44 -8.98
N ALA A 128 -3.62 21.27 -9.87
CA ALA A 128 -4.45 22.38 -10.34
C ALA A 128 -5.22 23.05 -9.21
N ALA A 129 -5.63 22.28 -8.21
CA ALA A 129 -6.36 22.83 -7.06
C ALA A 129 -5.46 23.71 -6.19
N ILE A 130 -4.16 23.44 -6.21
CA ILE A 130 -3.20 24.23 -5.43
C ILE A 130 -2.91 25.56 -6.13
N ALA A 131 -2.91 25.56 -7.43
CA ALA A 131 -2.62 26.75 -8.23
C ALA A 131 -3.77 27.75 -8.24
N GLY A 132 -4.94 27.31 -7.88
CA GLY A 132 -6.14 28.14 -7.86
C GLY A 132 -6.25 29.07 -6.67
#